data_782b6a894085100dda0e7cb65b84b0ca
#
_entry.id   782b6a894085100dda0e7cb65b84b0ca
#
_cell.length_a   1.000
_cell.length_b   1.000
_cell.length_c   1.000
_cell.angle_alpha   90.00
_cell.angle_beta   90.00
_cell.angle_gamma   90.00
#
_symmetry.space_group_name_H-M   'P 1'
#
loop_
_entity.id
_entity.type
_entity.pdbx_description
1 polymer ?
#
loop_
_entity_poly.entity_id
_entity_poly.type
_entity_poly.pdbx_seq_one_letter_code
_entity_poly.pdbx_strand_id
1 'polypeptide(L)'
;MSKTLIQFENVTKRFGKMIAVDNVSLTIEEGEFFALLGPSGCGKTTLLRMLAGFETPSEGRILIDGVDVSRVPPNKRPVNMVFQSYAVFPHMTVADNVAYGLTIEGVAAAERSRRVEKALALVKLDGLGGRKPDQLSGGQRQRVALARALIKRPRVLLLDEPLSALDAKLREQMRSELAQLQDKVGITFLIVTHDQDEALAMASRCAVMNRGLLQQVATPSDLYEFPNSRFVADFIGSVNMFEGKLLVDEHDHAVVDTKDLPTKVWLDHGVSGAQASTVWVALRPEKIELHKRGEGAPPPVIEDTPANHNIAAGVIRHITYLGSESVFDVEVTGGRSIRALRSNLTRWDQEDFVSGEAVWLAWHPCSPAVLLS
;
A
#
# COMPACT_ATOMS: atom_id res chain seq x y z
N MET A 1 14.59 9.07 19.03
CA MET A 1 13.22 8.48 19.05
C MET A 1 12.28 9.50 18.43
N SER A 2 11.58 9.13 17.39
CA SER A 2 10.56 9.96 16.77
C SER A 2 9.40 10.19 17.75
N LYS A 3 8.80 11.36 17.68
CA LYS A 3 7.71 11.76 18.58
C LYS A 3 6.38 11.30 18.02
N THR A 4 5.57 10.58 18.79
CA THR A 4 4.21 10.24 18.42
C THR A 4 3.37 11.51 18.28
N LEU A 5 2.77 11.71 17.09
CA LEU A 5 1.92 12.86 16.81
C LEU A 5 0.42 12.51 16.89
N ILE A 6 0.04 11.35 16.33
CA ILE A 6 -1.37 10.92 16.30
C ILE A 6 -1.49 9.59 17.04
N GLN A 7 -2.52 9.47 17.88
CA GLN A 7 -2.86 8.23 18.57
C GLN A 7 -4.35 7.96 18.44
N PHE A 8 -4.68 6.78 17.96
CA PHE A 8 -6.00 6.19 18.08
C PHE A 8 -5.94 5.18 19.22
N GLU A 9 -6.82 5.29 20.20
CA GLU A 9 -6.86 4.41 21.36
C GLU A 9 -8.23 3.73 21.43
N ASN A 10 -8.25 2.45 21.08
CA ASN A 10 -9.44 1.59 21.09
C ASN A 10 -10.66 2.21 20.38
N VAL A 11 -10.40 2.86 19.24
CA VAL A 11 -11.39 3.64 18.51
C VAL A 11 -12.39 2.71 17.83
N THR A 12 -13.68 2.89 18.14
CA THR A 12 -14.80 2.22 17.50
C THR A 12 -15.77 3.23 16.92
N LYS A 13 -16.26 2.97 15.70
CA LYS A 13 -17.35 3.76 15.08
C LYS A 13 -18.47 2.85 14.63
N ARG A 14 -19.68 3.17 15.13
CA ARG A 14 -20.93 2.49 14.78
C ARG A 14 -21.87 3.45 14.03
N PHE A 15 -22.51 2.97 12.99
CA PHE A 15 -23.62 3.60 12.32
C PHE A 15 -24.86 2.70 12.46
N GLY A 16 -25.68 2.99 13.45
CA GLY A 16 -26.74 2.06 13.85
C GLY A 16 -26.18 0.70 14.27
N LYS A 17 -26.55 -0.35 13.56
CA LYS A 17 -26.06 -1.73 13.81
C LYS A 17 -24.73 -2.05 13.12
N MET A 18 -24.30 -1.22 12.15
CA MET A 18 -23.07 -1.47 11.40
C MET A 18 -21.86 -0.91 12.15
N ILE A 19 -20.84 -1.76 12.32
CA ILE A 19 -19.53 -1.35 12.85
C ILE A 19 -18.63 -1.04 11.66
N ALA A 20 -18.30 0.24 11.48
CA ALA A 20 -17.45 0.68 10.38
C ALA A 20 -15.95 0.67 10.75
N VAL A 21 -15.64 0.90 12.03
CA VAL A 21 -14.31 0.80 12.63
C VAL A 21 -14.48 0.10 13.96
N ASP A 22 -13.68 -0.93 14.22
CA ASP A 22 -13.82 -1.79 15.39
C ASP A 22 -12.51 -1.87 16.18
N ASN A 23 -12.51 -1.26 17.36
CA ASN A 23 -11.42 -1.32 18.35
C ASN A 23 -10.01 -1.03 17.77
N VAL A 24 -9.89 -0.02 16.92
CA VAL A 24 -8.61 0.33 16.28
C VAL A 24 -7.72 1.12 17.23
N SER A 25 -6.51 0.60 17.47
CA SER A 25 -5.41 1.29 18.15
C SER A 25 -4.23 1.44 17.20
N LEU A 26 -3.78 2.67 16.98
CA LEU A 26 -2.73 3.01 15.99
C LEU A 26 -1.99 4.27 16.41
N THR A 27 -0.68 4.28 16.22
CA THR A 27 0.18 5.46 16.41
C THR A 27 0.84 5.88 15.12
N ILE A 28 0.90 7.20 14.87
CA ILE A 28 1.59 7.80 13.72
C ILE A 28 2.57 8.85 14.26
N GLU A 29 3.77 8.86 13.73
CA GLU A 29 4.86 9.69 14.22
C GLU A 29 4.90 11.04 13.51
N GLU A 30 5.55 12.03 14.13
CA GLU A 30 5.73 13.36 13.55
C GLU A 30 6.66 13.28 12.32
N GLY A 31 6.24 13.93 11.22
CA GLY A 31 6.98 13.92 9.95
C GLY A 31 6.82 12.64 9.12
N GLU A 32 6.02 11.69 9.56
CA GLU A 32 5.80 10.42 8.86
C GLU A 32 4.90 10.59 7.62
N PHE A 33 5.20 9.89 6.54
CA PHE A 33 4.25 9.63 5.45
C PHE A 33 3.58 8.29 5.74
N PHE A 34 2.35 8.32 6.25
CA PHE A 34 1.63 7.13 6.67
C PHE A 34 0.47 6.80 5.71
N ALA A 35 0.33 5.52 5.34
CA ALA A 35 -0.76 5.07 4.46
C ALA A 35 -1.75 4.14 5.18
N LEU A 36 -3.04 4.39 4.99
CA LEU A 36 -4.11 3.47 5.34
C LEU A 36 -4.58 2.74 4.09
N LEU A 37 -4.36 1.43 4.06
CA LEU A 37 -4.67 0.52 2.96
C LEU A 37 -5.86 -0.39 3.29
N GLY A 38 -6.52 -0.90 2.28
CA GLY A 38 -7.55 -1.92 2.43
C GLY A 38 -8.61 -1.85 1.35
N PRO A 39 -9.47 -2.86 1.21
CA PRO A 39 -10.55 -2.89 0.24
C PRO A 39 -11.57 -1.78 0.49
N SER A 40 -12.40 -1.50 -0.53
CA SER A 40 -13.50 -0.52 -0.40
C SER A 40 -14.45 -0.92 0.73
N GLY A 41 -14.87 0.07 1.52
CA GLY A 41 -15.79 -0.15 2.64
C GLY A 41 -15.17 -0.73 3.92
N CYS A 42 -13.85 -0.93 4.02
CA CYS A 42 -13.21 -1.48 5.22
C CYS A 42 -13.03 -0.49 6.39
N GLY A 43 -13.45 0.79 6.25
CA GLY A 43 -13.42 1.76 7.35
C GLY A 43 -12.37 2.87 7.25
N LYS A 44 -11.46 2.86 6.27
CA LYS A 44 -10.36 3.84 6.11
C LYS A 44 -10.83 5.30 6.12
N THR A 45 -11.74 5.66 5.20
CA THR A 45 -12.30 7.02 5.12
C THR A 45 -13.05 7.41 6.39
N THR A 46 -13.68 6.45 7.07
CA THR A 46 -14.34 6.70 8.36
C THR A 46 -13.31 7.07 9.43
N LEU A 47 -12.21 6.32 9.51
CA LEU A 47 -11.10 6.61 10.44
C LEU A 47 -10.48 7.98 10.14
N LEU A 48 -10.24 8.28 8.85
CA LEU A 48 -9.73 9.58 8.40
C LEU A 48 -10.69 10.72 8.79
N ARG A 49 -12.00 10.55 8.57
CA ARG A 49 -13.02 11.54 8.92
C ARG A 49 -13.14 11.76 10.43
N MET A 50 -12.95 10.72 11.23
CA MET A 50 -12.88 10.86 12.69
C MET A 50 -11.66 11.67 13.11
N LEU A 51 -10.48 11.45 12.49
CA LEU A 51 -9.28 12.26 12.74
C LEU A 51 -9.47 13.71 12.27
N ALA A 52 -10.15 13.94 11.15
CA ALA A 52 -10.48 15.28 10.65
C ALA A 52 -11.55 16.00 11.47
N GLY A 53 -12.33 15.29 12.29
CA GLY A 53 -13.41 15.84 13.11
C GLY A 53 -14.76 15.95 12.41
N PHE A 54 -14.92 15.33 11.23
CA PHE A 54 -16.22 15.24 10.54
C PHE A 54 -17.09 14.13 11.10
N GLU A 55 -16.48 13.16 11.80
CA GLU A 55 -17.15 12.09 12.51
C GLU A 55 -16.63 12.04 13.95
N THR A 56 -17.49 11.62 14.89
CA THR A 56 -17.10 11.41 16.28
C THR A 56 -17.00 9.90 16.52
N PRO A 57 -15.95 9.40 17.19
CA PRO A 57 -15.89 8.01 17.58
C PRO A 57 -17.05 7.64 18.51
N SER A 58 -17.57 6.41 18.39
CA SER A 58 -18.59 5.87 19.29
C SER A 58 -17.97 5.46 20.63
N GLU A 59 -16.74 4.92 20.58
CA GLU A 59 -15.94 4.47 21.72
C GLU A 59 -14.47 4.81 21.46
N GLY A 60 -13.66 4.85 22.52
CA GLY A 60 -12.24 5.18 22.43
C GLY A 60 -11.99 6.69 22.27
N ARG A 61 -10.75 7.04 22.00
CA ARG A 61 -10.33 8.44 21.83
C ARG A 61 -9.25 8.61 20.76
N ILE A 62 -9.16 9.85 20.26
CA ILE A 62 -8.16 10.25 19.25
C ILE A 62 -7.38 11.42 19.82
N LEU A 63 -6.05 11.26 19.88
CA LEU A 63 -5.16 12.31 20.35
C LEU A 63 -4.31 12.85 19.20
N ILE A 64 -4.07 14.15 19.20
CA ILE A 64 -3.08 14.82 18.35
C ILE A 64 -2.15 15.60 19.28
N ASP A 65 -0.84 15.28 19.21
CA ASP A 65 0.19 15.86 20.08
C ASP A 65 -0.18 15.72 21.58
N GLY A 66 -0.72 14.55 21.96
CA GLY A 66 -1.16 14.23 23.33
C GLY A 66 -2.48 14.89 23.76
N VAL A 67 -3.11 15.72 22.91
CA VAL A 67 -4.38 16.40 23.21
C VAL A 67 -5.54 15.59 22.64
N ASP A 68 -6.54 15.25 23.45
CA ASP A 68 -7.76 14.58 23.01
C ASP A 68 -8.59 15.50 22.10
N VAL A 69 -8.74 15.09 20.84
CA VAL A 69 -9.50 15.81 19.82
C VAL A 69 -10.80 15.12 19.45
N SER A 70 -11.21 14.06 20.12
CA SER A 70 -12.36 13.22 19.75
C SER A 70 -13.65 14.02 19.55
N ARG A 71 -13.85 15.07 20.33
CA ARG A 71 -15.03 15.97 20.26
C ARG A 71 -14.73 17.39 19.80
N VAL A 72 -13.47 17.66 19.37
CA VAL A 72 -13.07 18.97 18.85
C VAL A 72 -13.58 19.09 17.40
N PRO A 73 -14.25 20.20 17.03
CA PRO A 73 -14.77 20.39 15.68
C PRO A 73 -13.62 20.56 14.65
N PRO A 74 -13.85 20.26 13.36
CA PRO A 74 -12.82 20.25 12.32
C PRO A 74 -11.98 21.51 12.21
N ASN A 75 -12.63 22.69 12.32
CA ASN A 75 -11.98 23.98 12.17
C ASN A 75 -11.02 24.36 13.31
N LYS A 76 -11.06 23.62 14.43
CA LYS A 76 -10.19 23.82 15.60
C LYS A 76 -9.10 22.76 15.74
N ARG A 77 -9.04 21.81 14.82
CA ARG A 77 -7.98 20.77 14.81
C ARG A 77 -6.75 21.23 14.02
N PRO A 78 -5.54 20.84 14.41
CA PRO A 78 -4.32 21.20 13.69
C PRO A 78 -4.10 20.33 12.44
N VAL A 79 -5.17 19.97 11.74
CA VAL A 79 -5.17 19.13 10.54
C VAL A 79 -5.88 19.83 9.39
N ASN A 80 -5.47 19.56 8.16
CA ASN A 80 -6.22 19.90 6.95
C ASN A 80 -6.44 18.66 6.11
N MET A 81 -7.53 18.66 5.33
CA MET A 81 -7.91 17.50 4.51
C MET A 81 -8.06 17.91 3.04
N VAL A 82 -7.52 17.07 2.17
CA VAL A 82 -7.79 17.08 0.73
C VAL A 82 -8.75 15.93 0.44
N PHE A 83 -9.92 16.27 -0.10
CA PHE A 83 -10.96 15.30 -0.44
C PHE A 83 -10.69 14.66 -1.81
N GLN A 84 -11.23 13.50 -2.06
CA GLN A 84 -11.17 12.76 -3.32
C GLN A 84 -11.58 13.60 -4.54
N SER A 85 -12.60 14.46 -4.39
CA SER A 85 -13.07 15.39 -5.43
C SER A 85 -12.25 16.69 -5.54
N TYR A 86 -11.16 16.80 -4.74
CA TYR A 86 -10.36 18.02 -4.55
C TYR A 86 -11.15 19.20 -3.94
N ALA A 87 -12.46 19.23 -4.05
CA ALA A 87 -13.39 20.25 -3.54
C ALA A 87 -12.93 21.69 -3.82
N VAL A 88 -12.37 21.95 -5.00
CA VAL A 88 -11.96 23.29 -5.43
C VAL A 88 -13.20 24.13 -5.73
N PHE A 89 -13.25 25.37 -5.24
CA PHE A 89 -14.38 26.28 -5.44
C PHE A 89 -14.42 26.77 -6.91
N PRO A 90 -15.43 26.37 -7.72
CA PRO A 90 -15.43 26.62 -9.15
C PRO A 90 -15.62 28.10 -9.53
N HIS A 91 -16.22 28.90 -8.65
CA HIS A 91 -16.47 30.33 -8.85
C HIS A 91 -15.30 31.24 -8.48
N MET A 92 -14.28 30.72 -7.80
CA MET A 92 -13.09 31.42 -7.35
C MET A 92 -11.91 31.18 -8.29
N THR A 93 -10.99 32.15 -8.35
CA THR A 93 -9.69 31.94 -8.99
C THR A 93 -8.82 30.95 -8.21
N VAL A 94 -7.73 30.48 -8.81
CA VAL A 94 -6.72 29.63 -8.14
C VAL A 94 -6.17 30.34 -6.91
N ALA A 95 -5.81 31.62 -7.04
CA ALA A 95 -5.29 32.42 -5.93
C ALA A 95 -6.31 32.57 -4.80
N ASP A 96 -7.59 32.82 -5.12
CA ASP A 96 -8.66 32.95 -4.12
C ASP A 96 -8.95 31.62 -3.43
N ASN A 97 -8.94 30.50 -4.17
CA ASN A 97 -9.05 29.16 -3.61
C ASN A 97 -7.96 28.90 -2.55
N VAL A 98 -6.72 29.18 -2.89
CA VAL A 98 -5.58 29.00 -1.98
C VAL A 98 -5.66 29.97 -0.80
N ALA A 99 -6.04 31.23 -1.06
CA ALA A 99 -6.17 32.27 -0.04
C ALA A 99 -7.31 32.06 0.95
N TYR A 100 -8.32 31.26 0.60
CA TYR A 100 -9.61 31.17 1.30
C TYR A 100 -9.48 31.02 2.82
N GLY A 101 -8.68 30.05 3.27
CA GLY A 101 -8.46 29.82 4.70
C GLY A 101 -7.88 31.04 5.43
N LEU A 102 -6.91 31.72 4.82
CA LEU A 102 -6.30 32.95 5.38
C LEU A 102 -7.26 34.11 5.38
N THR A 103 -8.18 34.18 4.42
CA THR A 103 -9.22 35.20 4.35
C THR A 103 -10.18 35.07 5.52
N ILE A 104 -10.61 33.84 5.84
CA ILE A 104 -11.47 33.56 7.00
C ILE A 104 -10.77 33.88 8.32
N GLU A 105 -9.45 33.67 8.39
CA GLU A 105 -8.63 34.03 9.57
C GLU A 105 -8.34 35.54 9.69
N GLY A 106 -8.79 36.37 8.74
CA GLY A 106 -8.57 37.79 8.76
C GLY A 106 -7.10 38.24 8.50
N VAL A 107 -6.31 37.41 7.83
CA VAL A 107 -4.91 37.75 7.51
C VAL A 107 -4.85 38.93 6.55
N ALA A 108 -4.00 39.91 6.85
CA ALA A 108 -3.84 41.14 6.05
C ALA A 108 -3.52 40.82 4.57
N ALA A 109 -4.07 41.62 3.64
CA ALA A 109 -4.03 41.36 2.20
C ALA A 109 -2.59 41.17 1.66
N ALA A 110 -1.64 42.02 2.07
CA ALA A 110 -0.26 41.91 1.62
C ALA A 110 0.42 40.59 2.06
N GLU A 111 0.21 40.17 3.31
CA GLU A 111 0.75 38.91 3.82
C GLU A 111 0.05 37.71 3.17
N ARG A 112 -1.25 37.78 2.94
CA ARG A 112 -2.02 36.77 2.24
C ARG A 112 -1.50 36.56 0.81
N SER A 113 -1.30 37.64 0.02
CA SER A 113 -0.74 37.53 -1.33
C SER A 113 0.63 36.88 -1.33
N ARG A 114 1.52 37.30 -0.41
CA ARG A 114 2.87 36.71 -0.27
C ARG A 114 2.81 35.21 0.04
N ARG A 115 1.90 34.78 0.92
CA ARG A 115 1.74 33.35 1.26
C ARG A 115 1.14 32.55 0.11
N VAL A 116 0.19 33.13 -0.64
CA VAL A 116 -0.40 32.50 -1.85
C VAL A 116 0.67 32.27 -2.90
N GLU A 117 1.49 33.25 -3.24
CA GLU A 117 2.59 33.12 -4.19
C GLU A 117 3.53 31.98 -3.78
N LYS A 118 3.96 31.94 -2.52
CA LYS A 118 4.80 30.87 -1.99
C LYS A 118 4.13 29.50 -2.06
N ALA A 119 2.83 29.41 -1.74
CA ALA A 119 2.10 28.16 -1.81
C ALA A 119 1.93 27.66 -3.25
N LEU A 120 1.69 28.56 -4.22
CA LEU A 120 1.62 28.22 -5.64
C LEU A 120 2.98 27.77 -6.19
N ALA A 121 4.06 28.45 -5.83
CA ALA A 121 5.41 28.04 -6.19
C ALA A 121 5.78 26.65 -5.62
N LEU A 122 5.38 26.38 -4.36
CA LEU A 122 5.61 25.09 -3.71
C LEU A 122 5.02 23.92 -4.50
N VAL A 123 3.83 24.10 -5.12
CA VAL A 123 3.13 23.08 -5.90
C VAL A 123 3.31 23.24 -7.41
N LYS A 124 4.27 24.03 -7.88
CA LYS A 124 4.59 24.27 -9.30
C LYS A 124 3.39 24.82 -10.10
N LEU A 125 2.66 25.78 -9.54
CA LEU A 125 1.55 26.50 -10.18
C LEU A 125 1.84 28.00 -10.37
N ASP A 126 3.12 28.38 -10.51
CA ASP A 126 3.54 29.76 -10.75
C ASP A 126 2.82 30.34 -11.97
N GLY A 127 2.38 31.58 -11.86
CA GLY A 127 1.69 32.30 -12.93
C GLY A 127 0.24 31.86 -13.21
N LEU A 128 -0.28 30.83 -12.52
CA LEU A 128 -1.64 30.32 -12.75
C LEU A 128 -2.67 30.91 -11.77
N GLY A 129 -2.28 31.80 -10.87
CA GLY A 129 -3.13 32.34 -9.80
C GLY A 129 -4.44 32.99 -10.29
N GLY A 130 -4.44 33.62 -11.46
CA GLY A 130 -5.62 34.27 -12.04
C GLY A 130 -6.60 33.34 -12.77
N ARG A 131 -6.24 32.06 -13.02
CA ARG A 131 -7.12 31.11 -13.69
C ARG A 131 -8.25 30.61 -12.80
N LYS A 132 -9.32 30.14 -13.45
CA LYS A 132 -10.41 29.41 -12.77
C LYS A 132 -10.18 27.89 -12.87
N PRO A 133 -10.79 27.08 -11.96
CA PRO A 133 -10.61 25.63 -11.94
C PRO A 133 -11.02 24.90 -13.23
N ASP A 134 -11.95 25.40 -14.01
CA ASP A 134 -12.37 24.87 -15.31
C ASP A 134 -11.28 24.98 -16.38
N GLN A 135 -10.32 25.91 -16.22
CA GLN A 135 -9.19 26.13 -17.11
C GLN A 135 -7.96 25.27 -16.74
N LEU A 136 -8.12 24.35 -15.77
CA LEU A 136 -7.03 23.53 -15.22
C LEU A 136 -7.20 22.05 -15.56
N SER A 137 -6.06 21.35 -15.75
CA SER A 137 -6.05 19.90 -15.83
C SER A 137 -6.40 19.25 -14.46
N GLY A 138 -6.69 17.94 -14.45
CA GLY A 138 -6.96 17.19 -13.21
C GLY A 138 -5.82 17.32 -12.19
N GLY A 139 -4.57 17.11 -12.61
CA GLY A 139 -3.41 17.27 -11.74
C GLY A 139 -3.19 18.69 -11.24
N GLN A 140 -3.50 19.71 -12.09
CA GLN A 140 -3.42 21.10 -11.64
C GLN A 140 -4.48 21.42 -10.58
N ARG A 141 -5.72 20.91 -10.71
CA ARG A 141 -6.76 21.06 -9.67
C ARG A 141 -6.34 20.40 -8.36
N GLN A 142 -5.72 19.22 -8.42
CA GLN A 142 -5.17 18.55 -7.23
C GLN A 142 -4.11 19.42 -6.54
N ARG A 143 -3.16 19.98 -7.28
CA ARG A 143 -2.13 20.88 -6.73
C ARG A 143 -2.72 22.15 -6.11
N VAL A 144 -3.81 22.69 -6.66
CA VAL A 144 -4.56 23.80 -6.03
C VAL A 144 -5.12 23.36 -4.68
N ALA A 145 -5.73 22.16 -4.58
CA ALA A 145 -6.25 21.63 -3.33
C ALA A 145 -5.15 21.42 -2.28
N LEU A 146 -3.98 20.89 -2.71
CA LEU A 146 -2.80 20.75 -1.85
C LEU A 146 -2.29 22.11 -1.35
N ALA A 147 -2.12 23.10 -2.24
CA ALA A 147 -1.69 24.43 -1.85
C ALA A 147 -2.66 25.07 -0.83
N ARG A 148 -3.98 24.94 -1.07
CA ARG A 148 -5.03 25.40 -0.14
C ARG A 148 -4.95 24.72 1.22
N ALA A 149 -4.66 23.43 1.25
CA ALA A 149 -4.53 22.69 2.50
C ALA A 149 -3.24 23.06 3.25
N LEU A 150 -2.14 23.31 2.55
CA LEU A 150 -0.82 23.58 3.14
C LEU A 150 -0.64 25.04 3.60
N ILE A 151 -1.38 26.00 3.02
CA ILE A 151 -1.15 27.43 3.28
C ILE A 151 -1.37 27.81 4.76
N LYS A 152 -2.21 27.08 5.49
CA LYS A 152 -2.46 27.25 6.92
C LYS A 152 -1.39 26.60 7.81
N ARG A 153 -0.43 25.89 7.23
CA ARG A 153 0.66 25.17 7.93
C ARG A 153 0.12 24.19 8.97
N PRO A 154 -0.71 23.22 8.58
CA PRO A 154 -1.22 22.20 9.49
C PRO A 154 -0.08 21.35 10.04
N ARG A 155 -0.28 20.68 11.19
CA ARG A 155 0.62 19.65 11.70
C ARG A 155 0.49 18.35 10.91
N VAL A 156 -0.73 18.08 10.41
CA VAL A 156 -1.06 16.87 9.65
C VAL A 156 -1.85 17.24 8.39
N LEU A 157 -1.44 16.67 7.27
CA LEU A 157 -2.20 16.70 6.01
C LEU A 157 -2.88 15.35 5.79
N LEU A 158 -4.20 15.36 5.70
CA LEU A 158 -5.03 14.20 5.43
C LEU A 158 -5.40 14.16 3.95
N LEU A 159 -5.20 13.02 3.30
CA LEU A 159 -5.43 12.81 1.87
C LEU A 159 -6.40 11.64 1.67
N ASP A 160 -7.61 11.91 1.21
CA ASP A 160 -8.65 10.91 0.96
C ASP A 160 -8.65 10.53 -0.53
N GLU A 161 -8.04 9.40 -0.88
CA GLU A 161 -7.89 8.87 -2.25
C GLU A 161 -7.42 9.94 -3.26
N PRO A 162 -6.33 10.66 -3.00
CA PRO A 162 -5.99 11.87 -3.76
C PRO A 162 -5.64 11.61 -5.23
N LEU A 163 -5.26 10.38 -5.60
CA LEU A 163 -4.79 10.03 -6.95
C LEU A 163 -5.81 9.22 -7.76
N SER A 164 -6.95 8.86 -7.17
CA SER A 164 -7.94 7.95 -7.78
C SER A 164 -8.56 8.46 -9.08
N ALA A 165 -8.65 9.78 -9.27
CA ALA A 165 -9.25 10.41 -10.44
C ALA A 165 -8.25 10.67 -11.60
N LEU A 166 -6.99 10.22 -11.47
CA LEU A 166 -5.92 10.45 -12.44
C LEU A 166 -5.68 9.24 -13.33
N ASP A 167 -5.26 9.47 -14.59
CA ASP A 167 -4.73 8.42 -15.46
C ASP A 167 -3.40 7.85 -14.91
N ALA A 168 -2.99 6.67 -15.40
CA ALA A 168 -1.84 5.93 -14.87
C ALA A 168 -0.53 6.75 -14.91
N LYS A 169 -0.25 7.43 -16.03
CA LYS A 169 0.99 8.22 -16.19
C LYS A 169 1.03 9.42 -15.27
N LEU A 170 -0.10 10.12 -15.15
CA LEU A 170 -0.20 11.29 -14.27
C LEU A 170 -0.18 10.86 -12.79
N ARG A 171 -0.75 9.70 -12.46
CA ARG A 171 -0.72 9.11 -11.13
C ARG A 171 0.71 8.80 -10.68
N GLU A 172 1.51 8.16 -11.52
CA GLU A 172 2.93 7.87 -11.25
C GLU A 172 3.73 9.17 -11.00
N GLN A 173 3.55 10.18 -11.85
CA GLN A 173 4.18 11.48 -11.67
C GLN A 173 3.75 12.13 -10.34
N MET A 174 2.46 12.09 -10.02
CA MET A 174 1.92 12.70 -8.80
C MET A 174 2.34 11.97 -7.52
N ARG A 175 2.55 10.64 -7.57
CA ARG A 175 3.15 9.89 -6.45
C ARG A 175 4.51 10.45 -6.08
N SER A 176 5.41 10.57 -7.07
CA SER A 176 6.75 11.14 -6.86
C SER A 176 6.70 12.59 -6.35
N GLU A 177 5.79 13.40 -6.89
CA GLU A 177 5.64 14.81 -6.46
C GLU A 177 5.09 14.94 -5.03
N LEU A 178 4.16 14.07 -4.60
CA LEU A 178 3.64 14.06 -3.23
C LEU A 178 4.71 13.67 -2.21
N ALA A 179 5.54 12.66 -2.52
CA ALA A 179 6.66 12.27 -1.66
C ALA A 179 7.66 13.42 -1.51
N GLN A 180 8.11 14.04 -2.64
CA GLN A 180 9.00 15.20 -2.61
C GLN A 180 8.39 16.41 -1.89
N LEU A 181 7.08 16.60 -2.02
CA LEU A 181 6.39 17.68 -1.31
C LEU A 181 6.41 17.48 0.19
N GLN A 182 6.17 16.24 0.65
CA GLN A 182 6.20 15.89 2.06
C GLN A 182 7.59 16.11 2.65
N ASP A 183 8.65 15.62 1.98
CA ASP A 183 10.06 15.86 2.37
C ASP A 183 10.36 17.36 2.51
N LYS A 184 9.88 18.16 1.54
CA LYS A 184 10.13 19.60 1.51
C LYS A 184 9.41 20.39 2.60
N VAL A 185 8.19 19.97 2.97
CA VAL A 185 7.39 20.67 4.00
C VAL A 185 7.60 20.11 5.40
N GLY A 186 8.06 18.85 5.53
CA GLY A 186 8.43 18.19 6.78
C GLY A 186 7.27 17.96 7.76
N ILE A 187 6.01 17.97 7.29
CA ILE A 187 4.82 17.68 8.12
C ILE A 187 4.36 16.23 7.93
N THR A 188 3.55 15.73 8.85
CA THR A 188 2.98 14.39 8.76
C THR A 188 1.90 14.34 7.68
N PHE A 189 2.01 13.35 6.77
CA PHE A 189 0.98 13.04 5.78
C PHE A 189 0.30 11.73 6.16
N LEU A 190 -1.03 11.70 6.10
CA LEU A 190 -1.84 10.50 6.22
C LEU A 190 -2.67 10.35 4.95
N ILE A 191 -2.36 9.34 4.15
CA ILE A 191 -3.09 9.01 2.93
C ILE A 191 -4.00 7.81 3.15
N VAL A 192 -5.22 7.90 2.62
CA VAL A 192 -6.11 6.75 2.44
C VAL A 192 -6.11 6.38 0.97
N THR A 193 -5.85 5.14 0.67
CA THR A 193 -5.91 4.61 -0.69
C THR A 193 -6.37 3.15 -0.72
N HIS A 194 -6.87 2.69 -1.84
CA HIS A 194 -7.08 1.28 -2.16
C HIS A 194 -6.02 0.75 -3.14
N ASP A 195 -5.17 1.63 -3.67
CA ASP A 195 -4.07 1.32 -4.56
C ASP A 195 -2.82 0.99 -3.74
N GLN A 196 -2.35 -0.26 -3.87
CA GLN A 196 -1.19 -0.77 -3.12
C GLN A 196 0.09 -0.08 -3.57
N ASP A 197 0.25 0.18 -4.87
CA ASP A 197 1.44 0.80 -5.43
C ASP A 197 1.62 2.24 -4.91
N GLU A 198 0.50 2.95 -4.67
CA GLU A 198 0.56 4.28 -4.05
C GLU A 198 1.16 4.23 -2.66
N ALA A 199 0.70 3.31 -1.84
CA ALA A 199 1.16 3.19 -0.48
C ALA A 199 2.59 2.66 -0.39
N LEU A 200 2.90 1.58 -1.13
CA LEU A 200 4.24 0.97 -1.13
C LEU A 200 5.32 1.93 -1.66
N ALA A 201 4.96 2.81 -2.61
CA ALA A 201 5.92 3.75 -3.22
C ALA A 201 6.18 5.01 -2.40
N MET A 202 5.23 5.45 -1.53
CA MET A 202 5.33 6.75 -0.87
C MET A 202 5.43 6.68 0.65
N ALA A 203 4.82 5.66 1.26
CA ALA A 203 4.71 5.65 2.71
C ALA A 203 5.97 5.11 3.40
N SER A 204 6.30 5.69 4.54
CA SER A 204 7.31 5.15 5.45
C SER A 204 6.75 3.96 6.26
N ARG A 205 5.46 4.01 6.60
CA ARG A 205 4.71 2.91 7.21
C ARG A 205 3.29 2.86 6.66
N CYS A 206 2.75 1.65 6.62
CA CYS A 206 1.40 1.38 6.15
C CYS A 206 0.60 0.61 7.20
N ALA A 207 -0.70 0.85 7.25
CA ALA A 207 -1.65 0.06 8.00
C ALA A 207 -2.66 -0.57 7.05
N VAL A 208 -2.78 -1.89 7.09
CA VAL A 208 -3.78 -2.63 6.32
C VAL A 208 -5.03 -2.83 7.16
N MET A 209 -6.18 -2.40 6.63
CA MET A 209 -7.49 -2.55 7.27
C MET A 209 -8.38 -3.53 6.50
N ASN A 210 -9.15 -4.32 7.22
CA ASN A 210 -10.17 -5.20 6.66
C ASN A 210 -11.39 -5.26 7.58
N ARG A 211 -12.59 -5.04 7.05
CA ARG A 211 -13.87 -5.14 7.78
C ARG A 211 -13.89 -4.38 9.11
N GLY A 212 -13.35 -3.18 9.11
CA GLY A 212 -13.28 -2.32 10.30
C GLY A 212 -12.10 -2.60 11.24
N LEU A 213 -11.36 -3.67 11.04
CA LEU A 213 -10.24 -4.11 11.88
C LEU A 213 -8.90 -3.72 11.26
N LEU A 214 -7.95 -3.41 12.11
CA LEU A 214 -6.54 -3.25 11.75
C LEU A 214 -5.89 -4.64 11.67
N GLN A 215 -5.33 -4.99 10.50
CA GLN A 215 -4.73 -6.31 10.26
C GLN A 215 -3.23 -6.31 10.55
N GLN A 216 -2.50 -5.37 9.97
CA GLN A 216 -1.05 -5.24 10.13
C GLN A 216 -0.63 -3.78 9.97
N VAL A 217 0.37 -3.36 10.75
CA VAL A 217 1.08 -2.08 10.59
C VAL A 217 2.57 -2.37 10.47
N ALA A 218 3.17 -1.99 9.35
CA ALA A 218 4.57 -2.25 9.10
C ALA A 218 5.13 -1.29 8.03
N THR A 219 6.43 -1.38 7.74
CA THR A 219 7.02 -0.75 6.56
C THR A 219 6.46 -1.38 5.28
N PRO A 220 6.50 -0.71 4.11
CA PRO A 220 6.12 -1.31 2.84
C PRO A 220 6.81 -2.65 2.56
N SER A 221 8.12 -2.73 2.80
CA SER A 221 8.89 -3.95 2.63
C SER A 221 8.40 -5.09 3.53
N ASP A 222 8.19 -4.81 4.83
CA ASP A 222 7.72 -5.84 5.77
C ASP A 222 6.30 -6.31 5.46
N LEU A 223 5.41 -5.44 4.98
CA LEU A 223 4.06 -5.85 4.54
C LEU A 223 4.11 -6.83 3.37
N TYR A 224 5.05 -6.61 2.45
CA TYR A 224 5.22 -7.44 1.26
C TYR A 224 5.92 -8.76 1.55
N GLU A 225 7.04 -8.70 2.29
CA GLU A 225 7.90 -9.86 2.56
C GLU A 225 7.42 -10.71 3.74
N PHE A 226 6.85 -10.08 4.78
CA PHE A 226 6.46 -10.71 6.04
C PHE A 226 4.99 -10.44 6.38
N PRO A 227 4.03 -10.80 5.49
CA PRO A 227 2.61 -10.68 5.82
C PRO A 227 2.26 -11.55 7.03
N ASN A 228 1.44 -11.03 7.94
CA ASN A 228 1.05 -11.75 9.15
C ASN A 228 -0.18 -12.66 8.98
N SER A 229 -0.84 -12.59 7.84
CA SER A 229 -2.06 -13.34 7.55
C SER A 229 -2.26 -13.55 6.04
N ARG A 230 -3.07 -14.55 5.71
CA ARG A 230 -3.47 -14.83 4.32
C ARG A 230 -4.09 -13.60 3.64
N PHE A 231 -4.92 -12.86 4.40
CA PHE A 231 -5.55 -11.67 3.87
C PHE A 231 -4.50 -10.61 3.47
N VAL A 232 -3.51 -10.36 4.31
CA VAL A 232 -2.46 -9.36 3.99
C VAL A 232 -1.61 -9.85 2.83
N ALA A 233 -1.22 -11.13 2.80
CA ALA A 233 -0.45 -11.71 1.70
C ALA A 233 -1.15 -11.60 0.34
N ASP A 234 -2.46 -11.89 0.31
CA ASP A 234 -3.28 -11.83 -0.91
C ASP A 234 -3.65 -10.38 -1.30
N PHE A 235 -3.85 -9.53 -0.29
CA PHE A 235 -4.18 -8.12 -0.53
C PHE A 235 -2.97 -7.31 -1.02
N ILE A 236 -1.75 -7.59 -0.55
CA ILE A 236 -0.52 -6.86 -0.93
C ILE A 236 0.19 -7.60 -2.06
N GLY A 237 -0.13 -7.25 -3.32
CA GLY A 237 0.49 -7.84 -4.51
C GLY A 237 -0.04 -9.23 -4.88
N SER A 238 0.46 -9.77 -5.98
CA SER A 238 0.12 -11.14 -6.43
C SER A 238 0.85 -12.18 -5.58
N VAL A 239 0.18 -13.31 -5.31
CA VAL A 239 0.74 -14.40 -4.51
C VAL A 239 0.22 -15.76 -4.99
N ASN A 240 1.07 -16.77 -5.00
CA ASN A 240 0.65 -18.16 -5.04
C ASN A 240 0.45 -18.66 -3.61
N MET A 241 -0.75 -19.12 -3.27
CA MET A 241 -1.11 -19.55 -1.93
C MET A 241 -1.37 -21.05 -1.92
N PHE A 242 -0.66 -21.82 -1.10
CA PHE A 242 -0.79 -23.26 -0.98
C PHE A 242 -1.17 -23.65 0.45
N GLU A 243 -2.21 -24.44 0.60
CA GLU A 243 -2.54 -25.05 1.90
C GLU A 243 -1.68 -26.28 2.12
N GLY A 244 -1.09 -26.39 3.29
CA GLY A 244 -0.21 -27.50 3.64
C GLY A 244 -0.24 -27.89 5.11
N LYS A 245 0.54 -28.92 5.42
CA LYS A 245 0.81 -29.35 6.79
C LYS A 245 2.28 -29.14 7.13
N LEU A 246 2.52 -28.55 8.27
CA LEU A 246 3.85 -28.37 8.84
C LEU A 246 4.35 -29.72 9.35
N LEU A 247 5.33 -30.31 8.65
CA LEU A 247 5.88 -31.62 9.01
C LEU A 247 7.04 -31.50 10.01
N VAL A 248 7.91 -30.53 9.78
CA VAL A 248 9.09 -30.23 10.60
C VAL A 248 9.08 -28.73 10.88
N ASP A 249 9.39 -28.36 12.10
CA ASP A 249 9.58 -26.98 12.53
C ASP A 249 10.71 -26.95 13.56
N GLU A 250 11.93 -26.70 13.08
CA GLU A 250 13.12 -26.55 13.90
C GLU A 250 13.62 -25.11 13.83
N HIS A 251 14.59 -24.76 14.65
CA HIS A 251 15.07 -23.38 14.72
C HIS A 251 15.70 -22.91 13.40
N ASP A 252 16.35 -23.80 12.68
CA ASP A 252 17.13 -23.55 11.47
C ASP A 252 16.42 -23.96 10.17
N HIS A 253 15.29 -24.67 10.27
CA HIS A 253 14.50 -25.04 9.08
C HIS A 253 13.08 -25.46 9.41
N ALA A 254 12.21 -25.38 8.40
CA ALA A 254 10.89 -25.95 8.44
C ALA A 254 10.55 -26.68 7.13
N VAL A 255 9.64 -27.65 7.20
CA VAL A 255 9.18 -28.43 6.04
C VAL A 255 7.66 -28.44 6.00
N VAL A 256 7.11 -27.99 4.89
CA VAL A 256 5.66 -28.01 4.65
C VAL A 256 5.34 -28.98 3.50
N ASP A 257 4.38 -29.85 3.75
CA ASP A 257 3.82 -30.75 2.73
C ASP A 257 2.50 -30.16 2.23
N THR A 258 2.44 -29.84 0.94
CA THR A 258 1.24 -29.25 0.32
C THR A 258 0.63 -30.24 -0.67
N LYS A 259 -0.70 -30.26 -0.74
CA LYS A 259 -1.40 -31.10 -1.71
C LYS A 259 -1.27 -30.60 -3.15
N ASP A 260 -0.96 -29.33 -3.30
CA ASP A 260 -0.95 -28.62 -4.59
C ASP A 260 0.40 -28.71 -5.30
N LEU A 261 1.47 -29.10 -4.59
CA LEU A 261 2.83 -29.22 -5.14
C LEU A 261 3.29 -30.66 -5.13
N PRO A 262 4.03 -31.11 -6.17
CA PRO A 262 4.56 -32.47 -6.24
C PRO A 262 5.72 -32.72 -5.26
N THR A 263 6.31 -31.63 -4.74
CA THR A 263 7.45 -31.64 -3.82
C THR A 263 7.14 -30.90 -2.55
N LYS A 264 7.88 -31.16 -1.50
CA LYS A 264 7.74 -30.44 -0.24
C LYS A 264 8.39 -29.06 -0.33
N VAL A 265 7.87 -28.14 0.45
CA VAL A 265 8.44 -26.80 0.61
C VAL A 265 9.38 -26.82 1.80
N TRP A 266 10.64 -26.52 1.54
CA TRP A 266 11.71 -26.35 2.51
C TRP A 266 11.93 -24.87 2.78
N LEU A 267 12.05 -24.50 4.04
CA LEU A 267 12.37 -23.16 4.51
C LEU A 267 13.66 -23.21 5.31
N ASP A 268 14.49 -22.21 5.18
CA ASP A 268 15.76 -22.04 5.88
C ASP A 268 15.64 -21.45 7.29
N HIS A 269 14.43 -21.44 7.83
CA HIS A 269 14.09 -20.93 9.17
C HIS A 269 12.86 -21.62 9.75
N GLY A 270 12.74 -21.62 11.07
CA GLY A 270 11.53 -22.08 11.75
C GLY A 270 10.39 -21.09 11.64
N VAL A 271 9.15 -21.58 11.70
CA VAL A 271 7.92 -20.79 11.59
C VAL A 271 7.17 -20.63 12.90
N SER A 272 7.69 -21.21 13.99
CA SER A 272 7.09 -21.20 15.35
C SER A 272 5.65 -21.73 15.38
N GLY A 273 5.34 -22.70 14.53
CA GLY A 273 4.04 -23.35 14.43
C GLY A 273 4.00 -24.70 15.16
N ALA A 274 2.80 -25.17 15.45
CA ALA A 274 2.66 -26.52 16.01
C ALA A 274 2.83 -27.57 14.90
N GLN A 275 3.68 -28.58 15.13
CA GLN A 275 3.88 -29.68 14.19
C GLN A 275 2.52 -30.33 13.84
N ALA A 276 2.36 -30.72 12.57
CA ALA A 276 1.11 -31.23 11.97
C ALA A 276 -0.04 -30.21 11.89
N SER A 277 0.16 -28.93 12.27
CA SER A 277 -0.84 -27.89 12.05
C SER A 277 -1.02 -27.58 10.56
N THR A 278 -2.23 -27.14 10.21
CA THR A 278 -2.49 -26.59 8.88
C THR A 278 -1.87 -25.21 8.79
N VAL A 279 -1.08 -25.00 7.75
CA VAL A 279 -0.40 -23.73 7.45
C VAL A 279 -0.64 -23.34 5.99
N TRP A 280 -0.33 -22.10 5.66
CA TRP A 280 -0.42 -21.61 4.29
C TRP A 280 0.95 -21.11 3.84
N VAL A 281 1.38 -21.60 2.70
CA VAL A 281 2.63 -21.15 2.05
C VAL A 281 2.27 -20.08 1.04
N ALA A 282 2.78 -18.88 1.24
CA ALA A 282 2.63 -17.74 0.34
C ALA A 282 3.94 -17.57 -0.45
N LEU A 283 3.89 -17.73 -1.77
CA LEU A 283 5.05 -17.61 -2.66
C LEU A 283 4.78 -16.57 -3.74
N ARG A 284 5.60 -15.54 -3.79
CA ARG A 284 5.48 -14.44 -4.76
C ARG A 284 5.88 -14.91 -6.16
N PRO A 285 5.15 -14.49 -7.23
CA PRO A 285 5.46 -14.91 -8.60
C PRO A 285 6.86 -14.54 -9.09
N GLU A 286 7.39 -13.40 -8.69
CA GLU A 286 8.73 -12.91 -9.06
C GLU A 286 9.89 -13.64 -8.34
N LYS A 287 9.57 -14.44 -7.32
CA LYS A 287 10.54 -15.28 -6.60
C LYS A 287 10.61 -16.71 -7.14
N ILE A 288 9.88 -16.97 -8.22
CA ILE A 288 9.88 -18.26 -8.90
C ILE A 288 10.72 -18.15 -10.16
N GLU A 289 11.76 -18.96 -10.23
CA GLU A 289 12.60 -19.10 -11.41
C GLU A 289 12.01 -20.13 -12.37
N LEU A 290 12.08 -19.83 -13.67
CA LEU A 290 11.64 -20.70 -14.75
C LEU A 290 12.88 -21.27 -15.47
N HIS A 291 12.96 -22.61 -15.57
CA HIS A 291 14.01 -23.31 -16.31
C HIS A 291 13.36 -24.21 -17.36
N LYS A 292 13.93 -24.26 -18.57
CA LYS A 292 13.47 -25.18 -19.61
C LYS A 292 13.70 -26.63 -19.18
N ARG A 293 12.69 -27.46 -19.36
CA ARG A 293 12.75 -28.90 -19.06
C ARG A 293 12.93 -29.69 -20.33
N GLY A 294 14.20 -29.90 -20.76
CA GLY A 294 14.54 -30.82 -21.87
C GLY A 294 14.26 -32.28 -21.51
N GLU A 295 14.16 -33.14 -22.54
CA GLU A 295 14.02 -34.60 -22.35
C GLU A 295 15.23 -35.15 -21.56
N GLY A 296 14.96 -35.76 -20.38
CA GLY A 296 16.02 -36.30 -19.51
C GLY A 296 16.86 -35.29 -18.75
N ALA A 297 16.55 -33.97 -18.84
CA ALA A 297 17.28 -32.98 -18.07
C ALA A 297 16.93 -33.10 -16.57
N PRO A 298 17.95 -33.10 -15.68
CA PRO A 298 17.71 -33.13 -14.25
C PRO A 298 17.04 -31.83 -13.81
N PRO A 299 16.31 -31.84 -12.65
CA PRO A 299 15.80 -30.62 -12.06
C PRO A 299 16.96 -29.67 -11.69
N PRO A 300 16.68 -28.33 -11.65
CA PRO A 300 17.68 -27.38 -11.20
C PRO A 300 18.08 -27.65 -9.74
N VAL A 301 19.34 -27.39 -9.44
CA VAL A 301 19.85 -27.48 -8.06
C VAL A 301 19.66 -26.12 -7.43
N ILE A 302 18.96 -26.09 -6.29
CA ILE A 302 18.74 -24.88 -5.52
C ILE A 302 19.73 -24.88 -4.34
N GLU A 303 20.48 -23.80 -4.21
CA GLU A 303 21.44 -23.62 -3.13
C GLU A 303 20.73 -23.71 -1.77
N ASP A 304 21.40 -24.29 -0.77
CA ASP A 304 20.90 -24.48 0.60
C ASP A 304 19.56 -25.22 0.73
N THR A 305 19.21 -26.03 -0.28
CA THR A 305 17.93 -26.75 -0.30
C THR A 305 18.17 -28.25 -0.50
N PRO A 306 17.57 -29.15 0.31
CA PRO A 306 17.68 -30.58 0.08
C PRO A 306 17.13 -31.00 -1.29
N ALA A 307 17.70 -32.02 -1.88
CA ALA A 307 17.25 -32.51 -3.18
C ALA A 307 15.75 -32.78 -3.22
N ASN A 308 15.11 -32.45 -4.33
CA ASN A 308 13.67 -32.61 -4.56
C ASN A 308 12.76 -31.75 -3.63
N HIS A 309 13.27 -30.64 -3.07
CA HIS A 309 12.46 -29.62 -2.41
C HIS A 309 12.45 -28.33 -3.25
N ASN A 310 11.45 -27.50 -3.06
CA ASN A 310 11.31 -26.18 -3.69
C ASN A 310 11.38 -26.17 -5.23
N ILE A 311 10.98 -27.28 -5.85
CA ILE A 311 10.90 -27.42 -7.30
C ILE A 311 9.55 -28.02 -7.69
N ALA A 312 9.07 -27.66 -8.87
CA ALA A 312 7.88 -28.29 -9.44
C ALA A 312 8.02 -28.41 -10.96
N ALA A 313 7.67 -29.57 -11.49
CA ALA A 313 7.56 -29.76 -12.94
C ALA A 313 6.20 -29.28 -13.42
N GLY A 314 6.17 -28.50 -14.51
CA GLY A 314 4.93 -28.00 -15.07
C GLY A 314 4.99 -27.78 -16.57
N VAL A 315 3.87 -27.32 -17.11
CA VAL A 315 3.72 -26.93 -18.51
C VAL A 315 3.14 -25.53 -18.58
N ILE A 316 3.77 -24.64 -19.31
CA ILE A 316 3.29 -23.29 -19.52
C ILE A 316 1.95 -23.35 -20.29
N ARG A 317 0.89 -22.83 -19.67
CA ARG A 317 -0.44 -22.77 -20.31
C ARG A 317 -0.70 -21.42 -20.94
N HIS A 318 -0.24 -20.35 -20.31
CA HIS A 318 -0.43 -19.00 -20.81
C HIS A 318 0.77 -18.12 -20.50
N ILE A 319 1.05 -17.17 -21.42
CA ILE A 319 2.10 -16.14 -21.26
C ILE A 319 1.44 -14.79 -21.54
N THR A 320 1.55 -13.89 -20.57
CA THR A 320 1.09 -12.51 -20.70
C THR A 320 2.28 -11.57 -20.73
N TYR A 321 2.51 -10.92 -21.86
CA TYR A 321 3.58 -9.92 -22.00
C TYR A 321 3.09 -8.54 -21.57
N LEU A 322 3.73 -7.95 -20.56
CA LEU A 322 3.38 -6.64 -20.00
C LEU A 322 4.43 -5.53 -20.31
N GLY A 323 5.35 -5.79 -21.21
CA GLY A 323 6.41 -4.86 -21.58
C GLY A 323 7.65 -5.02 -20.72
N SER A 324 7.68 -4.50 -19.51
CA SER A 324 8.80 -4.63 -18.56
C SER A 324 8.96 -6.04 -18.00
N GLU A 325 7.88 -6.80 -18.00
CA GLU A 325 7.82 -8.15 -17.43
C GLU A 325 6.91 -9.07 -18.24
N SER A 326 7.06 -10.37 -18.06
CA SER A 326 6.19 -11.42 -18.59
C SER A 326 5.67 -12.28 -17.44
N VAL A 327 4.37 -12.55 -17.45
CA VAL A 327 3.70 -13.41 -16.47
C VAL A 327 3.41 -14.75 -17.13
N PHE A 328 3.79 -15.84 -16.46
CA PHE A 328 3.64 -17.22 -16.91
C PHE A 328 2.67 -17.95 -15.99
N ASP A 329 1.56 -18.44 -16.55
CA ASP A 329 0.69 -19.37 -15.84
C ASP A 329 1.12 -20.79 -16.18
N VAL A 330 1.68 -21.49 -15.20
CA VAL A 330 2.26 -22.83 -15.33
C VAL A 330 1.40 -23.83 -14.59
N GLU A 331 0.87 -24.82 -15.32
CA GLU A 331 0.12 -25.92 -14.73
C GLU A 331 1.11 -27.01 -14.25
N VAL A 332 1.14 -27.26 -12.95
CA VAL A 332 1.97 -28.32 -12.36
C VAL A 332 1.23 -29.63 -12.26
N THR A 333 1.96 -30.71 -11.97
CA THR A 333 1.39 -32.04 -11.74
C THR A 333 0.32 -31.96 -10.65
N GLY A 334 -0.91 -32.36 -10.97
CA GLY A 334 -2.08 -32.21 -10.09
C GLY A 334 -3.09 -31.16 -10.57
N GLY A 335 -2.78 -30.42 -11.66
CA GLY A 335 -3.71 -29.47 -12.30
C GLY A 335 -3.76 -28.10 -11.64
N ARG A 336 -2.91 -27.82 -10.65
CA ARG A 336 -2.80 -26.48 -10.05
C ARG A 336 -2.03 -25.54 -10.98
N SER A 337 -2.55 -24.34 -11.20
CA SER A 337 -1.84 -23.27 -11.88
C SER A 337 -0.99 -22.46 -10.89
N ILE A 338 0.28 -22.28 -11.21
CA ILE A 338 1.25 -21.45 -10.49
C ILE A 338 1.62 -20.29 -11.40
N ARG A 339 1.60 -19.09 -10.87
CA ARG A 339 2.02 -17.88 -11.57
C ARG A 339 3.49 -17.61 -11.27
N ALA A 340 4.29 -17.46 -12.32
CA ALA A 340 5.67 -16.98 -12.21
C ALA A 340 5.81 -15.68 -13.01
N LEU A 341 6.72 -14.81 -12.59
CA LEU A 341 6.97 -13.52 -13.20
C LEU A 341 8.45 -13.41 -13.56
N ARG A 342 8.75 -12.96 -14.77
CA ARG A 342 10.11 -12.73 -15.24
C ARG A 342 10.24 -11.32 -15.82
N SER A 343 11.25 -10.57 -15.39
CA SER A 343 11.56 -9.26 -15.96
C SER A 343 12.12 -9.39 -17.38
N ASN A 344 11.66 -8.55 -18.30
CA ASN A 344 12.11 -8.49 -19.69
C ASN A 344 13.31 -7.54 -19.82
N LEU A 345 14.51 -7.98 -19.39
CA LEU A 345 15.69 -7.13 -19.25
C LEU A 345 16.33 -6.74 -20.60
N THR A 346 16.28 -7.63 -21.60
CA THR A 346 16.95 -7.42 -22.90
C THR A 346 16.03 -7.74 -24.07
N ARG A 347 16.36 -7.21 -25.27
CA ARG A 347 15.61 -7.52 -26.50
C ARG A 347 15.94 -8.90 -27.07
N TRP A 348 17.13 -9.41 -26.82
CA TRP A 348 17.72 -10.50 -27.60
C TRP A 348 18.15 -11.73 -26.78
N ASP A 349 18.33 -11.59 -25.46
CA ASP A 349 18.85 -12.67 -24.60
C ASP A 349 17.76 -13.40 -23.81
N GLN A 350 16.54 -13.36 -24.27
CA GLN A 350 15.49 -14.11 -23.59
C GLN A 350 15.47 -15.53 -24.11
N GLU A 351 15.62 -16.50 -23.21
CA GLU A 351 15.10 -17.83 -23.48
C GLU A 351 13.62 -17.65 -23.81
N ASP A 352 13.27 -17.80 -25.09
CA ASP A 352 11.90 -17.70 -25.54
C ASP A 352 11.12 -18.91 -25.02
N PHE A 353 10.38 -18.70 -23.95
CA PHE A 353 9.38 -19.66 -23.51
C PHE A 353 8.16 -19.58 -24.40
N VAL A 354 7.58 -20.75 -24.72
CA VAL A 354 6.36 -20.83 -25.52
C VAL A 354 5.25 -21.55 -24.76
N SER A 355 4.01 -21.24 -25.10
CA SER A 355 2.87 -21.97 -24.56
C SER A 355 2.94 -23.45 -24.95
N GLY A 356 2.68 -24.33 -24.01
CA GLY A 356 2.83 -25.79 -24.15
C GLY A 356 4.24 -26.32 -23.81
N GLU A 357 5.21 -25.45 -23.54
CA GLU A 357 6.55 -25.87 -23.18
C GLU A 357 6.62 -26.44 -21.76
N ALA A 358 7.35 -27.54 -21.60
CA ALA A 358 7.63 -28.16 -20.31
C ALA A 358 8.74 -27.38 -19.58
N VAL A 359 8.49 -27.04 -18.30
CA VAL A 359 9.42 -26.25 -17.47
C VAL A 359 9.59 -26.84 -16.09
N TRP A 360 10.68 -26.47 -15.45
CA TRP A 360 10.85 -26.54 -14.01
C TRP A 360 10.56 -25.15 -13.41
N LEU A 361 9.79 -25.13 -12.34
CA LEU A 361 9.66 -24.02 -11.41
C LEU A 361 10.60 -24.29 -10.25
N ALA A 362 11.37 -23.30 -9.84
CA ALA A 362 12.28 -23.40 -8.72
C ALA A 362 12.19 -22.12 -7.86
N TRP A 363 12.39 -22.23 -6.55
CA TRP A 363 12.41 -21.07 -5.64
C TRP A 363 13.35 -21.31 -4.46
N HIS A 364 13.99 -20.24 -4.03
CA HIS A 364 14.93 -20.28 -2.91
C HIS A 364 14.18 -20.53 -1.57
N PRO A 365 14.81 -21.20 -0.57
CA PRO A 365 14.17 -21.52 0.71
C PRO A 365 13.73 -20.32 1.54
N CYS A 366 14.34 -19.15 1.36
CA CYS A 366 13.92 -17.89 2.01
C CYS A 366 12.76 -17.19 1.29
N SER A 367 12.31 -17.68 0.13
CA SER A 367 11.29 -17.00 -0.69
C SER A 367 9.86 -17.20 -0.20
N PRO A 368 9.44 -18.36 0.31
CA PRO A 368 8.09 -18.58 0.82
C PRO A 368 7.90 -17.94 2.19
N ALA A 369 6.74 -17.30 2.41
CA ALA A 369 6.28 -16.95 3.75
C ALA A 369 5.24 -18.01 4.23
N VAL A 370 5.35 -18.45 5.49
CA VAL A 370 4.39 -19.39 6.07
C VAL A 370 3.44 -18.67 7.02
N LEU A 371 2.16 -18.86 6.80
CA LEU A 371 1.08 -18.19 7.52
C LEU A 371 0.30 -19.21 8.34
N LEU A 372 0.06 -18.89 9.60
CA LEU A 372 -0.66 -19.75 10.55
C LEU A 372 -2.18 -19.47 10.56
N SER A 373 -2.66 -18.38 9.90
CA SER A 373 -4.06 -17.96 9.88
C SER A 373 -4.47 -17.31 8.55
#